data_d7569da0d48599df691a838cf37c225c
#
_entry.id   d7569da0d48599df691a838cf37c225c
#
_cell.length_a   1.000
_cell.length_b   1.000
_cell.length_c   1.000
_cell.angle_alpha   90.00
_cell.angle_beta   90.00
_cell.angle_gamma   90.00
#
_symmetry.space_group_name_H-M   'P 1'
#
loop_
_entity.id
_entity.type
_entity.pdbx_description
1 polymer ?
#
loop_
_entity_poly.entity_id
_entity_poly.type
_entity_poly.pdbx_seq_one_letter_code
_entity_poly.pdbx_strand_id
1 'polypeptide(L)'
;MKPPYEITAEILSLYGQIKELLGQCRSLLLVRPEARLRRQNRIKTIHSSLAIEGNTLDIGQITAILENSRVIGPKRDVLEVKNAIAAYDRLSLLDSCSMQDFLLAHKTLMNGLVNNSGTFRTRQVGVLHGSKVKHVAPPHKIIPGLMRELFDYLLTDNDLTLIKGCIFHYEIEFIHPFDDGNGRMGRL
;
A
#
# COMPACT_ATOMS: atom_id res chain seq x y z
N MET A 1 -19.74 8.20 3.01
CA MET A 1 -20.62 7.66 1.91
C MET A 1 -20.03 6.33 1.45
N LYS A 2 -20.85 5.29 1.18
CA LYS A 2 -20.35 4.01 0.64
C LYS A 2 -19.90 4.23 -0.82
N PRO A 3 -18.69 3.81 -1.21
CA PRO A 3 -18.27 3.85 -2.59
C PRO A 3 -19.24 3.08 -3.51
N PRO A 4 -19.50 3.55 -4.74
CA PRO A 4 -20.43 2.88 -5.66
C PRO A 4 -19.78 1.61 -6.23
N TYR A 5 -20.35 0.44 -5.91
CA TYR A 5 -19.95 -0.85 -6.49
C TYR A 5 -21.11 -1.84 -6.41
N GLU A 6 -21.04 -2.89 -7.23
CA GLU A 6 -21.99 -4.00 -7.25
C GLU A 6 -21.24 -5.32 -7.07
N ILE A 7 -21.80 -6.21 -6.24
CA ILE A 7 -21.28 -7.58 -6.11
C ILE A 7 -21.89 -8.41 -7.25
N THR A 8 -21.09 -8.66 -8.28
CA THR A 8 -21.46 -9.51 -9.39
C THR A 8 -21.33 -10.99 -9.02
N ALA A 9 -21.96 -11.87 -9.82
CA ALA A 9 -21.80 -13.32 -9.67
C ALA A 9 -20.32 -13.76 -9.78
N GLU A 10 -19.54 -13.07 -10.61
CA GLU A 10 -18.10 -13.32 -10.75
C GLU A 10 -17.34 -12.97 -9.48
N ILE A 11 -17.59 -11.79 -8.90
CA ILE A 11 -16.98 -11.38 -7.61
C ILE A 11 -17.31 -12.39 -6.51
N LEU A 12 -18.57 -12.85 -6.44
CA LEU A 12 -18.99 -13.83 -5.45
C LEU A 12 -18.29 -15.17 -5.64
N SER A 13 -18.14 -15.63 -6.90
CA SER A 13 -17.40 -16.85 -7.23
C SER A 13 -15.93 -16.76 -6.83
N LEU A 14 -15.25 -15.66 -7.19
CA LEU A 14 -13.85 -15.42 -6.82
C LEU A 14 -13.67 -15.32 -5.30
N TYR A 15 -14.59 -14.65 -4.61
CA TYR A 15 -14.59 -14.58 -3.16
C TYR A 15 -14.66 -15.99 -2.53
N GLY A 16 -15.55 -16.86 -3.04
CA GLY A 16 -15.68 -18.25 -2.59
C GLY A 16 -14.39 -19.03 -2.77
N GLN A 17 -13.79 -18.97 -3.96
CA GLN A 17 -12.51 -19.64 -4.26
C GLN A 17 -11.38 -19.16 -3.35
N ILE A 18 -11.24 -17.83 -3.14
CA ILE A 18 -10.23 -17.28 -2.23
C ILE A 18 -10.46 -17.77 -0.80
N LYS A 19 -11.70 -17.78 -0.32
CA LYS A 19 -12.03 -18.27 1.03
C LYS A 19 -11.73 -19.75 1.21
N GLU A 20 -11.97 -20.56 0.19
CA GLU A 20 -11.62 -21.98 0.19
C GLU A 20 -10.10 -22.18 0.28
N LEU A 21 -9.33 -21.50 -0.58
CA LEU A 21 -7.85 -21.56 -0.56
C LEU A 21 -7.28 -21.09 0.78
N LEU A 22 -7.81 -20.02 1.35
CA LEU A 22 -7.41 -19.53 2.68
C LEU A 22 -7.74 -20.57 3.77
N GLY A 23 -8.87 -21.27 3.66
CA GLY A 23 -9.23 -22.36 4.56
C GLY A 23 -8.23 -23.51 4.48
N GLN A 24 -7.87 -23.94 3.27
CA GLN A 24 -6.85 -24.97 3.03
C GLN A 24 -5.48 -24.52 3.58
N CYS A 25 -5.05 -23.28 3.31
CA CYS A 25 -3.82 -22.73 3.88
C CYS A 25 -3.83 -22.75 5.41
N ARG A 26 -4.93 -22.36 6.05
CA ARG A 26 -5.04 -22.38 7.52
C ARG A 26 -4.93 -23.77 8.11
N SER A 27 -5.49 -24.79 7.46
CA SER A 27 -5.38 -26.18 7.91
C SER A 27 -3.95 -26.72 7.79
N LEU A 28 -3.18 -26.24 6.81
CA LEU A 28 -1.76 -26.58 6.62
C LEU A 28 -0.83 -25.72 7.50
N LEU A 29 -1.24 -24.50 7.89
CA LEU A 29 -0.47 -23.51 8.66
C LEU A 29 -0.56 -23.73 10.18
N LEU A 30 -0.91 -24.90 10.67
CA LEU A 30 -0.65 -25.29 12.07
C LEU A 30 0.86 -25.24 12.40
N VAL A 31 1.72 -25.19 11.39
CA VAL A 31 3.15 -24.90 11.50
C VAL A 31 3.39 -23.45 11.06
N ARG A 32 3.83 -22.59 11.99
CA ARG A 32 4.28 -21.22 11.64
C ARG A 32 5.32 -21.29 10.52
N PRO A 33 5.16 -20.51 9.42
CA PRO A 33 6.19 -20.46 8.38
C PRO A 33 7.55 -20.16 9.00
N GLU A 34 8.58 -20.84 8.57
CA GLU A 34 9.94 -20.59 9.06
C GLU A 34 10.31 -19.11 8.99
N ALA A 35 11.04 -18.61 9.97
CA ALA A 35 11.49 -17.21 10.02
C ALA A 35 12.22 -16.79 8.73
N ARG A 36 12.96 -17.74 8.13
CA ARG A 36 13.65 -17.57 6.84
C ARG A 36 12.67 -17.29 5.71
N LEU A 37 11.57 -18.04 5.61
CA LEU A 37 10.58 -17.87 4.54
C LEU A 37 9.86 -16.51 4.67
N ARG A 38 9.47 -16.13 5.89
CA ARG A 38 8.87 -14.80 6.14
C ARG A 38 9.79 -13.67 5.73
N ARG A 39 11.09 -13.77 6.07
CA ARG A 39 12.10 -12.79 5.69
C ARG A 39 12.27 -12.70 4.17
N GLN A 40 12.34 -13.84 3.48
CA GLN A 40 12.45 -13.88 2.01
C GLN A 40 11.22 -13.26 1.33
N ASN A 41 10.02 -13.59 1.79
CA ASN A 41 8.78 -13.03 1.24
C ASN A 41 8.74 -11.51 1.46
N ARG A 42 9.12 -11.03 2.64
CA ARG A 42 9.21 -9.60 2.93
C ARG A 42 10.18 -8.87 1.97
N ILE A 43 11.37 -9.40 1.75
CA ILE A 43 12.35 -8.83 0.81
C ILE A 43 11.76 -8.78 -0.60
N LYS A 44 11.12 -9.85 -1.07
CA LYS A 44 10.46 -9.89 -2.38
C LYS A 44 9.33 -8.86 -2.49
N THR A 45 8.51 -8.71 -1.45
CA THR A 45 7.42 -7.74 -1.42
C THR A 45 7.95 -6.31 -1.53
N ILE A 46 8.97 -5.95 -0.74
CA ILE A 46 9.62 -4.64 -0.81
C ILE A 46 10.21 -4.41 -2.19
N HIS A 47 11.00 -5.35 -2.70
CA HIS A 47 11.59 -5.27 -4.05
C HIS A 47 10.52 -5.02 -5.12
N SER A 48 9.49 -5.87 -5.18
CA SER A 48 8.47 -5.78 -6.22
C SER A 48 7.68 -4.47 -6.14
N SER A 49 7.32 -4.02 -4.93
CA SER A 49 6.60 -2.77 -4.75
C SER A 49 7.42 -1.56 -5.19
N LEU A 50 8.71 -1.53 -4.89
CA LEU A 50 9.59 -0.42 -5.26
C LEU A 50 9.98 -0.47 -6.74
N ALA A 51 10.15 -1.67 -7.32
CA ALA A 51 10.46 -1.84 -8.75
C ALA A 51 9.34 -1.27 -9.66
N ILE A 52 8.07 -1.38 -9.25
CA ILE A 52 6.93 -0.76 -9.94
C ILE A 52 7.11 0.76 -10.06
N GLU A 53 7.71 1.38 -9.04
CA GLU A 53 7.98 2.82 -9.01
C GLU A 53 9.34 3.22 -9.63
N GLY A 54 10.05 2.26 -10.22
CA GLY A 54 11.30 2.49 -10.93
C GLY A 54 12.57 2.41 -10.06
N ASN A 55 12.48 1.90 -8.82
CA ASN A 55 13.66 1.62 -8.01
C ASN A 55 14.53 0.54 -8.67
N THR A 56 15.83 0.76 -8.72
CA THR A 56 16.78 -0.05 -9.51
C THR A 56 17.55 -1.08 -8.68
N LEU A 57 17.37 -1.10 -7.36
CA LEU A 57 18.09 -2.02 -6.47
C LEU A 57 17.57 -3.45 -6.61
N ASP A 58 18.49 -4.40 -6.73
CA ASP A 58 18.17 -5.82 -6.78
C ASP A 58 17.89 -6.42 -5.38
N ILE A 59 17.42 -7.67 -5.37
CA ILE A 59 17.09 -8.41 -4.13
C ILE A 59 18.32 -8.56 -3.21
N GLY A 60 19.53 -8.73 -3.76
CA GLY A 60 20.77 -8.85 -3.01
C GLY A 60 21.11 -7.54 -2.29
N GLN A 61 20.97 -6.41 -2.99
CA GLN A 61 21.19 -5.07 -2.42
C GLN A 61 20.16 -4.75 -1.33
N ILE A 62 18.88 -5.08 -1.54
CA ILE A 62 17.84 -4.91 -0.51
C ILE A 62 18.14 -5.78 0.71
N THR A 63 18.58 -7.02 0.50
CA THR A 63 18.99 -7.92 1.59
C THR A 63 20.14 -7.32 2.37
N ALA A 64 21.16 -6.80 1.70
CA ALA A 64 22.31 -6.15 2.33
C ALA A 64 21.88 -4.92 3.17
N ILE A 65 20.95 -4.09 2.66
CA ILE A 65 20.41 -2.95 3.43
C ILE A 65 19.67 -3.45 4.68
N LEU A 66 18.87 -4.50 4.58
CA LEU A 66 18.16 -5.11 5.71
C LEU A 66 19.14 -5.64 6.77
N GLU A 67 20.33 -6.05 6.38
CA GLU A 67 21.43 -6.52 7.24
C GLU A 67 22.36 -5.39 7.72
N ASN A 68 21.96 -4.13 7.51
CA ASN A 68 22.76 -2.94 7.83
C ASN A 68 24.13 -2.88 7.12
N SER A 69 24.28 -3.60 6.01
CA SER A 69 25.47 -3.56 5.17
C SER A 69 25.45 -2.36 4.23
N ARG A 70 26.64 -1.86 3.88
CA ARG A 70 26.77 -0.75 2.93
C ARG A 70 26.46 -1.23 1.51
N VAL A 71 25.60 -0.50 0.80
CA VAL A 71 25.21 -0.77 -0.59
C VAL A 71 25.62 0.42 -1.47
N ILE A 72 26.13 0.12 -2.65
CA ILE A 72 26.39 1.11 -3.69
C ILE A 72 25.19 1.15 -4.63
N GLY A 73 24.57 2.32 -4.80
CA GLY A 73 23.40 2.55 -5.64
C GLY A 73 22.95 4.01 -5.56
N PRO A 74 21.93 4.39 -6.34
CA PRO A 74 21.37 5.75 -6.27
C PRO A 74 20.90 6.06 -4.85
N LYS A 75 21.28 7.24 -4.33
CA LYS A 75 20.95 7.62 -2.95
C LYS A 75 19.46 7.58 -2.67
N ARG A 76 18.63 7.98 -3.65
CA ARG A 76 17.17 7.96 -3.56
C ARG A 76 16.66 6.52 -3.40
N ASP A 77 17.13 5.61 -4.25
CA ASP A 77 16.70 4.19 -4.24
C ASP A 77 17.05 3.52 -2.91
N VAL A 78 18.26 3.77 -2.40
CA VAL A 78 18.68 3.26 -1.08
C VAL A 78 17.80 3.82 0.04
N LEU A 79 17.44 5.11 -0.02
CA LEU A 79 16.54 5.72 0.97
C LEU A 79 15.13 5.12 0.88
N GLU A 80 14.60 4.92 -0.32
CA GLU A 80 13.30 4.28 -0.53
C GLU A 80 13.24 2.88 0.09
N VAL A 81 14.28 2.06 -0.11
CA VAL A 81 14.36 0.73 0.50
C VAL A 81 14.41 0.81 2.03
N LYS A 82 15.22 1.72 2.60
CA LYS A 82 15.28 1.91 4.06
C LYS A 82 13.92 2.32 4.65
N ASN A 83 13.24 3.24 3.98
CA ASN A 83 11.91 3.69 4.40
C ASN A 83 10.87 2.56 4.29
N ALA A 84 10.90 1.79 3.20
CA ALA A 84 10.01 0.63 3.04
C ALA A 84 10.24 -0.40 4.15
N ILE A 85 11.51 -0.75 4.46
CA ILE A 85 11.85 -1.64 5.58
C ILE A 85 11.23 -1.11 6.87
N ALA A 86 11.43 0.18 7.19
CA ALA A 86 10.89 0.81 8.39
C ALA A 86 9.36 0.81 8.44
N ALA A 87 8.69 1.04 7.30
CA ALA A 87 7.23 0.98 7.20
C ALA A 87 6.70 -0.43 7.46
N TYR A 88 7.28 -1.44 6.79
CA TYR A 88 6.88 -2.85 6.99
C TYR A 88 7.17 -3.36 8.41
N ASP A 89 8.22 -2.87 9.09
CA ASP A 89 8.51 -3.22 10.50
C ASP A 89 7.43 -2.73 11.47
N ARG A 90 6.80 -1.61 11.11
CA ARG A 90 5.77 -0.97 11.94
C ARG A 90 4.35 -1.40 11.58
N LEU A 91 4.15 -2.10 10.45
CA LEU A 91 2.82 -2.39 9.91
C LEU A 91 1.91 -3.11 10.91
N SER A 92 2.46 -4.04 11.72
CA SER A 92 1.70 -4.76 12.73
C SER A 92 1.30 -3.91 13.96
N LEU A 93 1.82 -2.69 14.07
CA LEU A 93 1.53 -1.75 15.14
C LEU A 93 0.52 -0.68 14.72
N LEU A 94 0.18 -0.61 13.44
CA LEU A 94 -0.72 0.37 12.87
C LEU A 94 -2.13 -0.22 12.76
N ASP A 95 -3.13 0.61 13.05
CA ASP A 95 -4.53 0.29 12.80
C ASP A 95 -4.89 0.63 11.34
N SER A 96 -5.22 -0.38 10.55
CA SER A 96 -5.62 -0.24 9.16
C SER A 96 -6.89 0.59 8.95
N CYS A 97 -7.71 0.77 9.98
CA CYS A 97 -8.91 1.60 9.96
C CYS A 97 -8.68 3.02 10.51
N SER A 98 -7.45 3.35 10.90
CA SER A 98 -7.07 4.67 11.41
C SER A 98 -6.48 5.55 10.31
N MET A 99 -7.15 6.66 9.98
CA MET A 99 -6.59 7.66 9.06
C MET A 99 -5.28 8.27 9.58
N GLN A 100 -5.10 8.38 10.89
CA GLN A 100 -3.87 8.89 11.49
C GLN A 100 -2.72 7.93 11.26
N ASP A 101 -2.95 6.62 11.42
CA ASP A 101 -1.94 5.59 11.19
C ASP A 101 -1.62 5.45 9.70
N PHE A 102 -2.60 5.64 8.83
CA PHE A 102 -2.39 5.73 7.39
C PHE A 102 -1.45 6.89 7.01
N LEU A 103 -1.68 8.09 7.58
CA LEU A 103 -0.78 9.23 7.39
C LEU A 103 0.61 8.99 7.99
N LEU A 104 0.70 8.32 9.14
CA LEU A 104 1.98 7.93 9.75
C LEU A 104 2.74 6.91 8.90
N ALA A 105 2.05 5.95 8.30
CA ALA A 105 2.64 5.00 7.35
C ALA A 105 3.23 5.72 6.13
N HIS A 106 2.47 6.65 5.53
CA HIS A 106 2.97 7.48 4.43
C HIS A 106 4.17 8.34 4.87
N LYS A 107 4.11 8.96 6.05
CA LYS A 107 5.24 9.73 6.59
C LYS A 107 6.51 8.88 6.71
N THR A 108 6.38 7.65 7.17
CA THR A 108 7.51 6.72 7.30
C THR A 108 8.05 6.32 5.92
N LEU A 109 7.14 5.93 5.02
CA LEU A 109 7.49 5.43 3.69
C LEU A 109 8.14 6.50 2.81
N MET A 110 7.71 7.76 2.94
CA MET A 110 8.16 8.88 2.12
C MET A 110 9.13 9.84 2.82
N ASN A 111 9.65 9.45 3.98
CA ASN A 111 10.57 10.28 4.76
C ASN A 111 11.81 10.68 3.95
N GLY A 112 12.06 11.98 3.82
CA GLY A 112 13.20 12.52 3.05
C GLY A 112 13.10 12.34 1.52
N LEU A 113 12.03 11.75 1.00
CA LEU A 113 11.76 11.61 -0.44
C LEU A 113 10.87 12.74 -0.95
N VAL A 114 9.97 13.24 -0.10
CA VAL A 114 9.10 14.39 -0.36
C VAL A 114 9.05 15.32 0.84
N ASN A 115 8.78 16.60 0.61
CA ASN A 115 8.76 17.61 1.67
C ASN A 115 7.55 17.49 2.61
N ASN A 116 6.44 16.98 2.12
CA ASN A 116 5.14 16.92 2.81
C ASN A 116 4.70 15.47 3.11
N SER A 117 5.66 14.61 3.48
CA SER A 117 5.34 13.23 3.87
C SER A 117 4.37 13.20 5.07
N GLY A 118 3.35 12.33 4.98
CA GLY A 118 2.31 12.20 6.02
C GLY A 118 1.21 13.26 5.96
N THR A 119 1.12 14.05 4.89
CA THR A 119 0.06 15.04 4.69
C THR A 119 -0.55 14.91 3.30
N PHE A 120 -1.84 15.19 3.18
CA PHE A 120 -2.50 15.19 1.89
C PHE A 120 -1.96 16.32 0.99
N ARG A 121 -1.98 16.09 -0.32
CA ARG A 121 -1.56 17.08 -1.31
C ARG A 121 -2.43 18.33 -1.27
N THR A 122 -1.79 19.44 -1.58
CA THR A 122 -2.44 20.77 -1.69
C THR A 122 -2.50 21.26 -3.14
N ARG A 123 -2.08 20.43 -4.10
CA ARG A 123 -2.04 20.74 -5.53
C ARG A 123 -2.90 19.77 -6.34
N GLN A 124 -3.32 20.19 -7.51
CA GLN A 124 -3.97 19.31 -8.47
C GLN A 124 -2.93 18.36 -9.06
N VAL A 125 -3.28 17.09 -9.17
CA VAL A 125 -2.45 16.06 -9.81
C VAL A 125 -3.30 15.26 -10.79
N GLY A 126 -2.64 14.62 -11.74
CA GLY A 126 -3.23 13.65 -12.66
C GLY A 126 -2.33 12.45 -12.78
N VAL A 127 -2.91 11.29 -13.02
CA VAL A 127 -2.18 10.05 -13.27
C VAL A 127 -1.91 9.97 -14.76
N LEU A 128 -0.63 9.94 -15.13
CA LEU A 128 -0.18 9.83 -16.50
C LEU A 128 0.15 8.37 -16.85
N HIS A 129 -0.13 7.98 -18.07
CA HIS A 129 0.41 6.76 -18.67
C HIS A 129 1.08 7.13 -20.00
N GLY A 130 2.40 7.20 -19.99
CA GLY A 130 3.17 7.83 -21.07
C GLY A 130 2.80 9.32 -21.16
N SER A 131 2.45 9.80 -22.36
CA SER A 131 2.02 11.19 -22.60
C SER A 131 0.50 11.44 -22.42
N LYS A 132 -0.28 10.39 -22.10
CA LYS A 132 -1.75 10.52 -21.97
C LYS A 132 -2.16 10.60 -20.50
N VAL A 133 -3.02 11.57 -20.18
CA VAL A 133 -3.70 11.62 -18.89
C VAL A 133 -4.71 10.49 -18.84
N LYS A 134 -4.50 9.50 -17.98
CA LYS A 134 -5.44 8.38 -17.76
C LYS A 134 -6.52 8.72 -16.75
N HIS A 135 -6.16 9.48 -15.74
CA HIS A 135 -7.06 9.87 -14.66
C HIS A 135 -6.70 11.26 -14.16
N VAL A 136 -7.72 12.09 -13.95
CA VAL A 136 -7.57 13.38 -13.26
C VAL A 136 -8.08 13.17 -11.84
N ALA A 137 -7.17 13.19 -10.88
CA ALA A 137 -7.52 13.01 -9.49
C ALA A 137 -8.46 14.13 -9.00
N PRO A 138 -9.33 13.87 -8.01
CA PRO A 138 -10.23 14.86 -7.43
C PRO A 138 -9.50 16.14 -7.01
N PRO A 139 -10.18 17.30 -6.98
CA PRO A 139 -9.59 18.55 -6.49
C PRO A 139 -9.05 18.40 -5.07
N HIS A 140 -7.84 18.93 -4.82
CA HIS A 140 -7.17 18.78 -3.53
C HIS A 140 -8.01 19.26 -2.34
N LYS A 141 -8.86 20.27 -2.53
CA LYS A 141 -9.71 20.83 -1.47
C LYS A 141 -10.70 19.83 -0.87
N ILE A 142 -11.15 18.85 -1.65
CA ILE A 142 -12.14 17.86 -1.18
C ILE A 142 -11.49 16.55 -0.66
N ILE A 143 -10.17 16.36 -0.84
CA ILE A 143 -9.47 15.14 -0.39
C ILE A 143 -9.70 14.83 1.09
N PRO A 144 -9.57 15.78 2.04
CA PRO A 144 -9.80 15.46 3.45
C PRO A 144 -11.22 14.94 3.73
N GLY A 145 -12.22 15.40 2.97
CA GLY A 145 -13.59 14.91 3.04
C GLY A 145 -13.71 13.49 2.51
N LEU A 146 -13.21 13.25 1.28
CA LEU A 146 -13.22 11.93 0.65
C LEU A 146 -12.50 10.88 1.50
N MET A 147 -11.32 11.22 2.02
CA MET A 147 -10.57 10.30 2.91
C MET A 147 -11.31 10.00 4.20
N ARG A 148 -11.96 11.00 4.81
CA ARG A 148 -12.79 10.76 6.00
C ARG A 148 -13.93 9.81 5.69
N GLU A 149 -14.67 10.04 4.62
CA GLU A 149 -15.77 9.16 4.20
C GLU A 149 -15.29 7.73 3.90
N LEU A 150 -14.11 7.59 3.31
CA LEU A 150 -13.51 6.28 3.00
C LEU A 150 -13.13 5.51 4.28
N PHE A 151 -12.55 6.18 5.28
CA PHE A 151 -12.25 5.56 6.57
C PHE A 151 -13.51 5.27 7.39
N ASP A 152 -14.52 6.14 7.34
CA ASP A 152 -15.82 5.88 7.96
C ASP A 152 -16.48 4.63 7.34
N TYR A 153 -16.38 4.44 6.01
CA TYR A 153 -16.83 3.23 5.35
C TYR A 153 -16.13 1.96 5.88
N LEU A 154 -14.80 2.00 6.09
CA LEU A 154 -14.09 0.86 6.68
C LEU A 154 -14.60 0.49 8.07
N LEU A 155 -14.95 1.49 8.88
CA LEU A 155 -15.38 1.30 10.26
C LEU A 155 -16.84 0.85 10.38
N THR A 156 -17.73 1.43 9.57
CA THR A 156 -19.19 1.34 9.81
C THR A 156 -19.90 0.37 8.87
N ASP A 157 -19.38 0.07 7.69
CA ASP A 157 -20.04 -0.80 6.73
C ASP A 157 -19.88 -2.29 7.09
N ASN A 158 -20.90 -3.08 6.79
CA ASN A 158 -20.92 -4.53 7.04
C ASN A 158 -20.45 -5.39 5.86
N ASP A 159 -19.84 -4.78 4.87
CA ASP A 159 -19.27 -5.51 3.74
C ASP A 159 -18.19 -6.52 4.16
N LEU A 160 -18.02 -7.54 3.35
CA LEU A 160 -17.00 -8.56 3.57
C LEU A 160 -15.60 -7.93 3.56
N THR A 161 -14.77 -8.25 4.54
CA THR A 161 -13.45 -7.64 4.75
C THR A 161 -12.58 -7.62 3.49
N LEU A 162 -12.59 -8.72 2.70
CA LEU A 162 -11.84 -8.77 1.44
C LEU A 162 -12.37 -7.76 0.42
N ILE A 163 -13.68 -7.62 0.33
CA ILE A 163 -14.33 -6.65 -0.57
C ILE A 163 -13.99 -5.22 -0.12
N LYS A 164 -14.10 -4.93 1.19
CA LYS A 164 -13.66 -3.64 1.75
C LYS A 164 -12.22 -3.30 1.39
N GLY A 165 -11.31 -4.26 1.51
CA GLY A 165 -9.90 -4.07 1.16
C GLY A 165 -9.71 -3.73 -0.32
N CYS A 166 -10.42 -4.42 -1.22
CA CYS A 166 -10.36 -4.14 -2.66
C CYS A 166 -10.91 -2.74 -2.99
N ILE A 167 -12.03 -2.36 -2.37
CA ILE A 167 -12.64 -1.05 -2.56
C ILE A 167 -11.73 0.04 -2.01
N PHE A 168 -11.20 -0.14 -0.82
CA PHE A 168 -10.28 0.82 -0.21
C PHE A 168 -9.05 1.05 -1.09
N HIS A 169 -8.45 -0.04 -1.59
CA HIS A 169 -7.30 0.06 -2.51
C HIS A 169 -7.67 0.86 -3.78
N TYR A 170 -8.80 0.54 -4.41
CA TYR A 170 -9.27 1.24 -5.60
C TYR A 170 -9.49 2.73 -5.33
N GLU A 171 -10.18 3.07 -4.22
CA GLU A 171 -10.48 4.45 -3.86
C GLU A 171 -9.22 5.26 -3.53
N ILE A 172 -8.23 4.68 -2.85
CA ILE A 172 -6.94 5.33 -2.61
C ILE A 172 -6.24 5.69 -3.91
N GLU A 173 -6.21 4.75 -4.87
CA GLU A 173 -5.60 5.00 -6.18
C GLU A 173 -6.40 6.03 -7.00
N PHE A 174 -7.74 6.04 -6.87
CA PHE A 174 -8.62 7.01 -7.51
C PHE A 174 -8.50 8.41 -6.91
N ILE A 175 -8.57 8.55 -5.59
CA ILE A 175 -8.46 9.82 -4.86
C ILE A 175 -7.04 10.40 -5.02
N HIS A 176 -6.04 9.54 -5.04
CA HIS A 176 -4.63 9.92 -5.17
C HIS A 176 -4.24 11.00 -4.16
N PRO A 177 -4.35 10.71 -2.84
CA PRO A 177 -4.36 11.73 -1.80
C PRO A 177 -3.02 12.43 -1.55
N PHE A 178 -1.91 11.90 -2.04
CA PHE A 178 -0.56 12.43 -1.81
C PHE A 178 0.08 12.99 -3.07
N ASP A 179 1.12 13.81 -2.90
CA ASP A 179 1.91 14.33 -4.03
C ASP A 179 2.77 13.22 -4.68
N ASP A 180 3.21 12.22 -3.90
CA ASP A 180 3.94 11.02 -4.35
C ASP A 180 3.71 9.89 -3.33
N GLY A 181 3.96 8.64 -3.73
CA GLY A 181 3.85 7.47 -2.85
C GLY A 181 2.46 6.84 -2.77
N ASN A 182 1.48 7.28 -3.58
CA ASN A 182 0.13 6.72 -3.55
C ASN A 182 0.14 5.22 -3.88
N GLY A 183 0.76 4.79 -4.98
CA GLY A 183 0.87 3.39 -5.35
C GLY A 183 1.57 2.54 -4.29
N ARG A 184 2.62 3.06 -3.65
CA ARG A 184 3.31 2.39 -2.53
C ARG A 184 2.40 2.22 -1.32
N MET A 185 1.59 3.25 -1.01
CA MET A 185 0.60 3.20 0.07
C MET A 185 -0.54 2.23 -0.22
N GLY A 186 -1.05 2.20 -1.45
CA GLY A 186 -2.10 1.26 -1.85
C GLY A 186 -1.66 -0.20 -1.76
N ARG A 187 -0.35 -0.47 -1.90
CA ARG A 187 0.23 -1.83 -1.82
C ARG A 187 0.76 -2.20 -0.43
N LEU A 188 0.85 -1.26 0.50
CA LEU A 188 1.27 -1.49 1.89
C LEU A 188 0.15 -2.11 2.71
#